data_ef0cd0dfe73365e31fa998cba2e10dd7
#
_entry.id   ef0cd0dfe73365e31fa998cba2e10dd7
#
_cell.length_a   1.000
_cell.length_b   1.000
_cell.length_c   1.000
_cell.angle_alpha   90.00
_cell.angle_beta   90.00
_cell.angle_gamma   90.00
#
_symmetry.space_group_name_H-M   'P 1'
#
loop_
_entity.id
_entity.type
_entity.pdbx_description
1 polymer ?
#
loop_
_entity_poly.entity_id
_entity_poly.type
_entity_poly.pdbx_seq_one_letter_code
_entity_poly.pdbx_strand_id
1 'polypeptide(L)'
;MVLAWVVGTFLFIYFWPHLVTNHFKRAIVNQGFGDGPVPINTLYTEPQKLFGDPLHTPLRPGSSNLMTVGVNHDTLLTVGWLDLSKGSLVLHVPNFSGRYYSVQFTDPFDVDFAYVGTRTTGTQAGDYLIAGPGWQGSVPQGMAQISSRSDSVLVVGRVFVANDSDLPTAYALTKQIQIVPLTIRQPSQ
;
A
#
# COMPACT_ATOMS: atom_id res chain seq x y z
N MET A 1 9.25 -1.40 41.91
CA MET A 1 7.96 -1.51 41.19
C MET A 1 7.72 -0.39 40.18
N VAL A 2 7.86 0.89 40.53
CA VAL A 2 7.61 2.04 39.62
C VAL A 2 8.45 1.96 38.33
N LEU A 3 9.75 1.66 38.44
CA LEU A 3 10.65 1.57 37.26
C LEU A 3 10.20 0.48 36.26
N ALA A 4 9.75 -0.67 36.75
CA ALA A 4 9.27 -1.76 35.91
C ALA A 4 8.00 -1.37 35.13
N TRP A 5 7.10 -0.62 35.79
CA TRP A 5 5.90 -0.07 35.14
C TRP A 5 6.26 0.96 34.07
N VAL A 6 7.18 1.88 34.35
CA VAL A 6 7.64 2.88 33.39
C VAL A 6 8.28 2.22 32.18
N VAL A 7 9.22 1.30 32.39
CA VAL A 7 9.88 0.57 31.30
C VAL A 7 8.88 -0.25 30.50
N GLY A 8 7.95 -0.96 31.16
CA GLY A 8 6.91 -1.74 30.49
C GLY A 8 5.99 -0.88 29.61
N THR A 9 5.60 0.30 30.12
CA THR A 9 4.78 1.24 29.35
C THR A 9 5.51 1.76 28.11
N PHE A 10 6.77 2.15 28.24
CA PHE A 10 7.57 2.60 27.09
C PHE A 10 7.76 1.50 26.05
N LEU A 11 8.06 0.26 26.46
CA LEU A 11 8.18 -0.87 25.56
C LEU A 11 6.84 -1.16 24.86
N PHE A 12 5.73 -1.10 25.57
CA PHE A 12 4.40 -1.30 25.01
C PHE A 12 4.10 -0.22 23.95
N ILE A 13 4.26 1.07 24.27
CA ILE A 13 3.98 2.17 23.35
C ILE A 13 4.87 2.06 22.11
N TYR A 14 6.15 1.70 22.28
CA TYR A 14 7.10 1.59 21.17
C TYR A 14 6.83 0.39 20.25
N PHE A 15 6.52 -0.78 20.82
CA PHE A 15 6.32 -2.00 20.03
C PHE A 15 4.88 -2.24 19.59
N TRP A 16 3.90 -1.57 20.21
CA TRP A 16 2.50 -1.76 19.87
C TRP A 16 2.17 -1.51 18.40
N PRO A 17 2.62 -0.41 17.75
CA PRO A 17 2.38 -0.21 16.32
C PRO A 17 2.91 -1.38 15.48
N HIS A 18 4.14 -1.83 15.78
CA HIS A 18 4.76 -2.95 15.07
C HIS A 18 3.96 -4.27 15.22
N LEU A 19 3.44 -4.56 16.41
CA LEU A 19 2.60 -5.74 16.64
C LEU A 19 1.29 -5.68 15.86
N VAL A 20 0.63 -4.52 15.87
CA VAL A 20 -0.61 -4.27 15.12
C VAL A 20 -0.37 -4.39 13.62
N THR A 21 0.67 -3.77 13.12
CA THR A 21 1.05 -3.81 11.70
C THR A 21 1.37 -5.23 11.24
N ASN A 22 2.09 -6.00 12.05
CA ASN A 22 2.36 -7.42 11.74
C ASN A 22 1.10 -8.29 11.78
N HIS A 23 0.19 -8.03 12.71
CA HIS A 23 -1.09 -8.73 12.74
C HIS A 23 -1.89 -8.43 11.47
N PHE A 24 -1.95 -7.16 11.08
CA PHE A 24 -2.60 -6.71 9.86
C PHE A 24 -1.96 -7.32 8.58
N LYS A 25 -0.62 -7.36 8.51
CA LYS A 25 0.10 -8.07 7.45
C LYS A 25 -0.35 -9.52 7.31
N ARG A 26 -0.39 -10.25 8.43
CA ARG A 26 -0.82 -11.66 8.43
C ARG A 26 -2.26 -11.82 7.98
N ALA A 27 -3.15 -10.92 8.40
CA ALA A 27 -4.55 -10.94 7.98
C ALA A 27 -4.67 -10.74 6.46
N ILE A 28 -4.03 -9.73 5.90
CA ILE A 28 -4.07 -9.46 4.45
C ILE A 28 -3.45 -10.62 3.66
N VAL A 29 -2.24 -11.02 4.03
CA VAL A 29 -1.47 -12.01 3.25
C VAL A 29 -2.10 -13.39 3.30
N ASN A 30 -2.69 -13.79 4.44
CA ASN A 30 -3.21 -15.15 4.64
C ASN A 30 -4.71 -15.27 4.41
N GLN A 31 -5.49 -14.22 4.67
CA GLN A 31 -6.96 -14.24 4.59
C GLN A 31 -7.50 -13.33 3.47
N GLY A 32 -6.78 -12.22 3.20
CA GLY A 32 -7.20 -11.19 2.25
C GLY A 32 -8.43 -10.40 2.73
N PHE A 33 -9.14 -9.79 1.78
CA PHE A 33 -10.31 -8.94 2.03
C PHE A 33 -11.64 -9.62 1.72
N GLY A 34 -11.65 -10.94 1.55
CA GLY A 34 -12.87 -11.72 1.27
C GLY A 34 -12.80 -12.56 0.01
N ASP A 35 -11.89 -12.26 -0.91
CA ASP A 35 -11.68 -13.01 -2.16
C ASP A 35 -10.45 -13.95 -2.08
N GLY A 36 -9.90 -14.11 -0.88
CA GLY A 36 -8.74 -14.96 -0.62
C GLY A 36 -7.46 -14.21 -0.32
N PRO A 37 -6.36 -14.93 -0.05
CA PRO A 37 -5.06 -14.37 0.30
C PRO A 37 -4.53 -13.38 -0.73
N VAL A 38 -3.85 -12.33 -0.26
CA VAL A 38 -3.13 -11.37 -1.11
C VAL A 38 -1.64 -11.73 -1.08
N PRO A 39 -1.05 -12.25 -2.17
CA PRO A 39 0.35 -12.60 -2.18
C PRO A 39 1.26 -11.40 -1.91
N ILE A 40 2.39 -11.65 -1.25
CA ILE A 40 3.45 -10.65 -1.08
C ILE A 40 3.91 -10.14 -2.46
N ASN A 41 4.24 -8.85 -2.54
CA ASN A 41 4.65 -8.15 -3.76
C ASN A 41 3.56 -8.10 -4.85
N THR A 42 2.30 -8.20 -4.44
CA THR A 42 1.15 -7.95 -5.31
C THR A 42 0.23 -6.91 -4.72
N LEU A 43 -0.56 -6.26 -5.57
CA LEU A 43 -1.60 -5.32 -5.16
C LEU A 43 -2.97 -5.95 -5.40
N TYR A 44 -3.80 -5.87 -4.39
CA TYR A 44 -5.20 -6.25 -4.45
C TYR A 44 -6.07 -5.01 -4.53
N THR A 45 -7.04 -5.01 -5.41
CA THR A 45 -8.06 -3.95 -5.54
C THR A 45 -9.43 -4.58 -5.36
N GLU A 46 -10.13 -4.18 -4.33
CA GLU A 46 -11.49 -4.64 -4.08
C GLU A 46 -12.50 -3.84 -4.91
N PRO A 47 -13.27 -4.47 -5.81
CA PRO A 47 -14.29 -3.81 -6.61
C PRO A 47 -15.53 -3.56 -5.75
N GLN A 48 -15.45 -2.67 -4.76
CA GLN A 48 -16.57 -2.34 -3.90
C GLN A 48 -17.51 -1.34 -4.54
N LYS A 49 -18.82 -1.46 -4.23
CA LYS A 49 -19.78 -0.38 -4.40
C LYS A 49 -19.46 0.68 -3.36
N LEU A 50 -18.76 1.75 -3.77
CA LEU A 50 -18.39 2.87 -2.91
C LEU A 50 -19.61 3.60 -2.31
N PHE A 51 -20.74 3.53 -2.99
CA PHE A 51 -22.00 4.18 -2.65
C PHE A 51 -23.03 3.21 -2.06
N GLY A 52 -22.57 2.10 -1.47
CA GLY A 52 -23.42 1.28 -0.60
C GLY A 52 -23.62 1.99 0.75
N ASP A 53 -24.77 1.81 1.36
CA ASP A 53 -25.11 2.39 2.66
C ASP A 53 -23.99 2.17 3.68
N PRO A 54 -23.29 3.24 4.12
CA PRO A 54 -22.12 3.10 5.00
C PRO A 54 -22.50 2.60 6.40
N LEU A 55 -23.76 2.66 6.78
CA LEU A 55 -24.28 2.20 8.07
C LEU A 55 -24.64 0.72 8.05
N HIS A 56 -24.76 0.11 6.87
CA HIS A 56 -25.27 -1.26 6.71
C HIS A 56 -24.33 -2.21 5.96
N THR A 57 -23.07 -1.83 5.73
CA THR A 57 -22.09 -2.84 5.37
C THR A 57 -21.82 -3.69 6.61
N PRO A 58 -22.45 -4.89 6.74
CA PRO A 58 -22.24 -5.68 7.92
C PRO A 58 -20.76 -6.03 8.00
N LEU A 59 -20.12 -5.68 9.11
CA LEU A 59 -18.82 -6.20 9.47
C LEU A 59 -18.93 -7.73 9.33
N ARG A 60 -18.26 -8.30 8.33
CA ARG A 60 -18.30 -9.76 8.15
C ARG A 60 -17.76 -10.39 9.43
N PRO A 61 -18.46 -11.37 10.04
CA PRO A 61 -17.93 -12.10 11.18
C PRO A 61 -16.56 -12.68 10.80
N GLY A 62 -15.52 -12.29 11.51
CA GLY A 62 -14.14 -12.73 11.24
C GLY A 62 -13.29 -11.77 10.41
N SER A 63 -13.84 -10.71 9.82
CA SER A 63 -13.01 -9.62 9.29
C SER A 63 -12.38 -8.90 10.48
N SER A 64 -11.05 -8.75 10.44
CA SER A 64 -10.36 -7.94 11.44
C SER A 64 -10.85 -6.50 11.28
N ASN A 65 -11.65 -6.03 12.25
CA ASN A 65 -12.27 -4.70 12.27
C ASN A 65 -11.26 -3.54 12.31
N LEU A 66 -9.98 -3.81 12.11
CA LEU A 66 -8.90 -2.82 12.15
C LEU A 66 -8.93 -1.84 10.97
N MET A 67 -9.62 -2.16 9.87
CA MET A 67 -9.66 -1.31 8.66
C MET A 67 -10.89 -0.40 8.58
N THR A 68 -11.82 -0.48 9.51
CA THR A 68 -13.07 0.32 9.50
C THR A 68 -12.91 1.69 10.17
N VAL A 69 -11.70 2.19 10.33
CA VAL A 69 -11.49 3.54 10.86
C VAL A 69 -11.55 4.55 9.71
N GLY A 70 -12.76 4.98 9.41
CA GLY A 70 -13.04 6.00 8.42
C GLY A 70 -13.88 5.46 7.26
N VAL A 71 -14.99 6.13 7.01
CA VAL A 71 -15.89 5.78 5.91
C VAL A 71 -15.27 6.29 4.62
N ASN A 72 -14.86 5.37 3.75
CA ASN A 72 -14.35 5.70 2.41
C ASN A 72 -15.53 5.76 1.44
N HIS A 73 -15.89 6.96 1.00
CA HIS A 73 -17.07 7.18 0.14
C HIS A 73 -16.74 7.46 -1.32
N ASP A 74 -15.50 7.76 -1.63
CA ASP A 74 -15.15 8.36 -2.93
C ASP A 74 -13.86 7.85 -3.55
N THR A 75 -13.20 6.87 -2.94
CA THR A 75 -11.98 6.29 -3.53
C THR A 75 -12.00 4.77 -3.53
N LEU A 76 -11.55 4.16 -4.64
CA LEU A 76 -11.18 2.75 -4.68
C LEU A 76 -9.87 2.55 -3.93
N LEU A 77 -9.86 1.53 -3.07
CA LEU A 77 -8.65 1.11 -2.37
C LEU A 77 -7.92 0.01 -3.15
N THR A 78 -6.60 0.12 -3.22
CA THR A 78 -5.73 -0.98 -3.55
C THR A 78 -4.71 -1.15 -2.44
N VAL A 79 -4.45 -2.38 -2.03
CA VAL A 79 -3.60 -2.67 -0.87
C VAL A 79 -2.67 -3.83 -1.20
N GLY A 80 -1.44 -3.74 -0.75
CA GLY A 80 -0.47 -4.82 -0.88
C GLY A 80 0.61 -4.74 0.17
N TRP A 81 1.29 -5.86 0.38
CA TRP A 81 2.44 -5.94 1.25
C TRP A 81 3.68 -6.30 0.47
N LEU A 82 4.74 -5.49 0.60
CA LEU A 82 6.00 -5.70 -0.10
C LEU A 82 7.03 -6.34 0.83
N ASP A 83 7.86 -7.19 0.24
CA ASP A 83 9.08 -7.74 0.81
C ASP A 83 10.25 -7.37 -0.09
N LEU A 84 11.07 -6.43 0.37
CA LEU A 84 12.24 -5.91 -0.34
C LEU A 84 13.53 -6.68 -0.02
N SER A 85 13.46 -7.70 0.86
CA SER A 85 14.63 -8.51 1.23
C SER A 85 15.19 -9.32 0.07
N LYS A 86 14.35 -9.60 -0.95
CA LYS A 86 14.71 -10.37 -2.15
C LYS A 86 15.14 -9.51 -3.33
N GLY A 87 15.10 -8.19 -3.18
CA GLY A 87 15.44 -7.24 -4.23
C GLY A 87 14.47 -6.07 -4.32
N SER A 88 14.86 -5.09 -5.10
CA SER A 88 14.05 -3.90 -5.33
C SER A 88 12.86 -4.20 -6.23
N LEU A 89 11.82 -3.41 -6.06
CA LEU A 89 10.59 -3.48 -6.84
C LEU A 89 10.38 -2.17 -7.61
N VAL A 90 9.55 -2.21 -8.62
CA VAL A 90 9.11 -1.03 -9.37
C VAL A 90 7.60 -0.89 -9.20
N LEU A 91 7.18 0.28 -8.72
CA LEU A 91 5.79 0.71 -8.83
C LEU A 91 5.59 1.35 -10.19
N HIS A 92 4.68 0.80 -10.98
CA HIS A 92 4.15 1.43 -12.18
C HIS A 92 2.82 2.11 -11.88
N VAL A 93 2.66 3.36 -12.29
CA VAL A 93 1.37 4.09 -12.26
C VAL A 93 0.99 4.54 -13.66
N PRO A 94 -0.30 4.37 -14.06
CA PRO A 94 -0.77 4.84 -15.35
C PRO A 94 -0.95 6.36 -15.37
N ASN A 95 -1.26 6.93 -16.55
CA ASN A 95 -1.71 8.31 -16.65
C ASN A 95 -3.15 8.43 -16.12
N PHE A 96 -3.32 9.15 -15.03
CA PHE A 96 -4.63 9.40 -14.40
C PHE A 96 -5.39 10.57 -15.02
N SER A 97 -4.78 11.32 -15.97
CA SER A 97 -5.46 12.42 -16.70
C SER A 97 -6.14 13.44 -15.79
N GLY A 98 -5.49 13.83 -14.69
CA GLY A 98 -6.01 14.78 -13.71
C GLY A 98 -6.90 14.15 -12.63
N ARG A 99 -7.29 12.90 -12.72
CA ARG A 99 -8.00 12.19 -11.65
C ARG A 99 -7.11 12.10 -10.39
N TYR A 100 -7.68 12.40 -9.23
CA TYR A 100 -6.97 12.25 -7.98
C TYR A 100 -6.63 10.77 -7.73
N TYR A 101 -5.37 10.54 -7.39
CA TYR A 101 -4.89 9.28 -6.85
C TYR A 101 -3.77 9.53 -5.84
N SER A 102 -3.53 8.55 -4.99
CA SER A 102 -2.36 8.48 -4.13
C SER A 102 -1.96 7.04 -3.89
N VAL A 103 -0.67 6.78 -3.83
CA VAL A 103 -0.07 5.52 -3.37
C VAL A 103 0.83 5.86 -2.20
N GLN A 104 0.48 5.36 -1.03
CA GLN A 104 1.15 5.58 0.26
C GLN A 104 2.03 4.39 0.57
N PHE A 105 3.20 4.66 1.13
CA PHE A 105 4.15 3.65 1.59
C PHE A 105 4.37 3.81 3.09
N THR A 106 4.08 2.76 3.84
CA THR A 106 4.09 2.75 5.31
C THR A 106 5.04 1.66 5.80
N ASP A 107 5.86 1.98 6.80
CA ASP A 107 6.79 1.04 7.41
C ASP A 107 6.12 0.14 8.47
N PRO A 108 6.81 -0.86 9.05
CA PRO A 108 6.22 -1.74 10.08
C PRO A 108 5.87 -1.05 11.39
N PHE A 109 6.28 0.19 11.61
CA PHE A 109 5.93 1.00 12.78
C PHE A 109 4.76 1.94 12.53
N ASP A 110 4.05 1.76 11.39
CA ASP A 110 2.92 2.61 10.96
C ASP A 110 3.34 4.06 10.66
N VAL A 111 4.56 4.22 10.15
CA VAL A 111 5.09 5.52 9.72
C VAL A 111 5.08 5.61 8.20
N ASP A 112 4.34 6.58 7.69
CA ASP A 112 4.33 6.89 6.26
C ASP A 112 5.64 7.59 5.87
N PHE A 113 6.37 7.02 4.92
CA PHE A 113 7.65 7.55 4.51
C PHE A 113 7.71 8.05 3.07
N ALA A 114 6.75 7.69 2.23
CA ALA A 114 6.66 8.17 0.86
C ALA A 114 5.23 8.16 0.32
N TYR A 115 4.98 9.03 -0.65
CA TYR A 115 3.75 9.12 -1.41
C TYR A 115 4.05 9.31 -2.89
N VAL A 116 3.31 8.59 -3.75
CA VAL A 116 3.23 8.82 -5.19
C VAL A 116 1.79 9.20 -5.50
N GLY A 117 1.56 10.31 -6.18
CA GLY A 117 0.20 10.71 -6.47
C GLY A 117 0.04 12.18 -6.85
N THR A 118 -1.19 12.59 -7.03
CA THR A 118 -1.57 13.90 -7.54
C THR A 118 -0.88 15.07 -6.83
N ARG A 119 -0.66 14.96 -5.51
CA ARG A 119 -0.08 16.05 -4.70
C ARG A 119 1.44 16.04 -4.65
N THR A 120 2.09 14.93 -5.01
CA THR A 120 3.54 14.75 -4.88
C THR A 120 4.24 14.62 -6.24
N THR A 121 3.72 13.77 -7.12
CA THR A 121 4.36 13.44 -8.40
C THR A 121 3.51 13.81 -9.62
N GLY A 122 2.30 14.34 -9.40
CA GLY A 122 1.36 14.66 -10.48
C GLY A 122 0.54 13.45 -10.93
N THR A 123 -0.12 13.58 -12.08
CA THR A 123 -1.06 12.57 -12.60
C THR A 123 -0.58 11.86 -13.85
N GLN A 124 0.64 12.12 -14.32
CA GLN A 124 1.22 11.47 -15.47
C GLN A 124 1.66 10.03 -15.12
N ALA A 125 1.72 9.17 -16.16
CA ALA A 125 2.28 7.85 -15.99
C ALA A 125 3.74 7.92 -15.56
N GLY A 126 4.17 6.97 -14.72
CA GLY A 126 5.54 6.93 -14.24
C GLY A 126 5.90 5.62 -13.56
N ASP A 127 7.21 5.38 -13.50
CA ASP A 127 7.80 4.26 -12.82
C ASP A 127 8.64 4.73 -11.64
N TYR A 128 8.49 4.07 -10.51
CA TYR A 128 9.16 4.43 -9.25
C TYR A 128 9.88 3.21 -8.70
N LEU A 129 11.20 3.33 -8.54
CA LEU A 129 12.01 2.29 -7.93
C LEU A 129 11.80 2.28 -6.42
N ILE A 130 11.36 1.16 -5.87
CA ILE A 130 11.23 0.93 -4.43
C ILE A 130 12.44 0.12 -3.98
N ALA A 131 13.34 0.78 -3.25
CA ALA A 131 14.59 0.21 -2.78
C ALA A 131 14.56 -0.06 -1.28
N GLY A 132 14.94 -1.26 -0.87
CA GLY A 132 15.07 -1.67 0.53
C GLY A 132 16.35 -1.15 1.19
N PRO A 133 16.55 -1.47 2.49
CA PRO A 133 17.75 -1.10 3.23
C PRO A 133 19.02 -1.61 2.55
N GLY A 134 20.04 -0.73 2.46
CA GLY A 134 21.34 -1.14 1.93
C GLY A 134 21.42 -1.36 0.42
N TRP A 135 20.37 -1.03 -0.34
CA TRP A 135 20.43 -1.09 -1.79
C TRP A 135 21.54 -0.19 -2.37
N GLN A 136 22.39 -0.74 -3.23
CA GLN A 136 23.59 -0.10 -3.80
C GLN A 136 23.54 0.02 -5.33
N GLY A 137 22.40 -0.31 -5.96
CA GLY A 137 22.25 -0.25 -7.41
C GLY A 137 22.15 1.17 -7.95
N SER A 138 22.18 1.31 -9.27
CA SER A 138 21.89 2.57 -9.95
C SER A 138 20.40 2.66 -10.29
N VAL A 139 19.82 3.84 -10.09
CA VAL A 139 18.43 4.10 -10.47
C VAL A 139 18.31 4.07 -11.99
N PRO A 140 17.43 3.26 -12.58
CA PRO A 140 17.22 3.28 -14.02
C PRO A 140 16.80 4.66 -14.53
N GLN A 141 17.22 5.00 -15.73
CA GLN A 141 16.88 6.28 -16.34
C GLN A 141 15.35 6.45 -16.44
N GLY A 142 14.86 7.61 -16.05
CA GLY A 142 13.44 7.96 -16.06
C GLY A 142 12.65 7.50 -14.85
N MET A 143 13.25 6.79 -13.89
CA MET A 143 12.62 6.42 -12.63
C MET A 143 13.03 7.36 -11.49
N ALA A 144 12.10 7.62 -10.57
CA ALA A 144 12.41 8.19 -9.27
C ALA A 144 12.56 7.09 -8.23
N GLN A 145 13.44 7.31 -7.23
CA GLN A 145 13.68 6.33 -6.16
C GLN A 145 12.86 6.63 -4.92
N ILE A 146 12.24 5.60 -4.38
CA ILE A 146 11.63 5.54 -3.04
C ILE A 146 12.49 4.64 -2.18
N SER A 147 13.16 5.22 -1.17
CA SER A 147 14.04 4.47 -0.27
C SER A 147 13.30 4.09 1.00
N SER A 148 13.18 2.79 1.25
CA SER A 148 12.63 2.25 2.49
C SER A 148 13.73 1.93 3.50
N ARG A 149 13.46 2.20 4.78
CA ARG A 149 14.32 1.80 5.91
C ARG A 149 14.05 0.36 6.38
N SER A 150 12.99 -0.27 5.85
CA SER A 150 12.56 -1.62 6.18
C SER A 150 12.39 -2.45 4.93
N ASP A 151 12.67 -3.75 5.01
CA ASP A 151 12.34 -4.69 3.95
C ASP A 151 10.83 -4.94 3.83
N SER A 152 10.07 -4.68 4.88
CA SER A 152 8.63 -4.88 4.91
C SER A 152 7.91 -3.55 4.74
N VAL A 153 7.07 -3.41 3.71
CA VAL A 153 6.36 -2.17 3.37
C VAL A 153 4.90 -2.46 3.09
N LEU A 154 4.01 -1.73 3.75
CA LEU A 154 2.60 -1.67 3.39
C LEU A 154 2.41 -0.62 2.30
N VAL A 155 1.68 -0.98 1.24
CA VAL A 155 1.26 -0.06 0.18
C VAL A 155 -0.24 0.08 0.20
N VAL A 156 -0.72 1.33 0.25
CA VAL A 156 -2.15 1.66 0.17
C VAL A 156 -2.36 2.67 -0.94
N GLY A 157 -3.01 2.23 -2.00
CA GLY A 157 -3.42 3.09 -3.12
C GLY A 157 -4.86 3.55 -2.97
N ARG A 158 -5.16 4.77 -3.42
CA ARG A 158 -6.49 5.37 -3.46
C ARG A 158 -6.69 6.03 -4.81
N VAL A 159 -7.80 5.73 -5.47
CA VAL A 159 -8.16 6.33 -6.76
C VAL A 159 -9.58 6.89 -6.66
N PHE A 160 -9.74 8.17 -6.95
CA PHE A 160 -11.02 8.86 -6.86
C PHE A 160 -12.07 8.29 -7.82
N VAL A 161 -13.29 8.19 -7.31
CA VAL A 161 -14.51 7.79 -8.04
C VAL A 161 -15.56 8.87 -7.88
N ALA A 162 -15.99 9.44 -8.98
CA ALA A 162 -16.93 10.55 -8.95
C ALA A 162 -18.38 10.12 -8.63
N ASN A 163 -18.77 8.93 -9.09
CA ASN A 163 -20.10 8.34 -8.88
C ASN A 163 -20.12 6.89 -9.35
N ASP A 164 -21.24 6.19 -9.21
CA ASP A 164 -21.40 4.78 -9.59
C ASP A 164 -21.10 4.51 -11.07
N SER A 165 -21.44 5.44 -11.97
CA SER A 165 -21.19 5.28 -13.42
C SER A 165 -19.70 5.42 -13.77
N ASP A 166 -18.91 6.08 -12.93
CA ASP A 166 -17.46 6.24 -13.08
C ASP A 166 -16.66 5.06 -12.50
N LEU A 167 -17.29 4.25 -11.65
CA LEU A 167 -16.63 3.14 -10.95
C LEU A 167 -15.89 2.17 -11.89
N PRO A 168 -16.45 1.72 -13.04
CA PRO A 168 -15.74 0.82 -13.95
C PRO A 168 -14.46 1.46 -14.52
N THR A 169 -14.50 2.75 -14.84
CA THR A 169 -13.35 3.49 -15.38
C THR A 169 -12.25 3.65 -14.31
N ALA A 170 -12.64 4.06 -13.12
CA ALA A 170 -11.72 4.19 -11.99
C ALA A 170 -11.09 2.82 -11.64
N TYR A 171 -11.89 1.76 -11.62
CA TYR A 171 -11.41 0.40 -11.36
C TYR A 171 -10.40 -0.08 -12.41
N ALA A 172 -10.67 0.15 -13.70
CA ALA A 172 -9.76 -0.18 -14.78
C ALA A 172 -8.41 0.54 -14.66
N LEU A 173 -8.41 1.82 -14.24
CA LEU A 173 -7.19 2.58 -13.95
C LEU A 173 -6.46 2.05 -12.72
N THR A 174 -7.19 1.74 -11.65
CA THR A 174 -6.60 1.20 -10.42
C THR A 174 -5.89 -0.13 -10.67
N LYS A 175 -6.44 -0.98 -11.52
CA LYS A 175 -5.83 -2.27 -11.93
C LYS A 175 -4.53 -2.10 -12.73
N GLN A 176 -4.26 -0.92 -13.29
CA GLN A 176 -3.02 -0.62 -13.98
C GLN A 176 -1.90 -0.15 -13.04
N ILE A 177 -2.22 0.15 -11.77
CA ILE A 177 -1.19 0.30 -10.74
C ILE A 177 -0.60 -1.07 -10.47
N GLN A 178 0.70 -1.25 -10.71
CA GLN A 178 1.35 -2.55 -10.62
C GLN A 178 2.65 -2.47 -9.83
N ILE A 179 2.96 -3.57 -9.13
CA ILE A 179 4.27 -3.80 -8.52
C ILE A 179 4.92 -4.96 -9.25
N VAL A 180 6.14 -4.72 -9.73
CA VAL A 180 6.93 -5.74 -10.45
C VAL A 180 8.36 -5.77 -9.92
N PRO A 181 9.06 -6.92 -9.99
CA PRO A 181 10.49 -6.97 -9.66
C PRO A 181 11.31 -6.05 -10.57
N LEU A 182 12.33 -5.38 -10.00
CA LEU A 182 13.31 -4.66 -10.80
C LEU A 182 14.12 -5.65 -11.64
N THR A 183 13.87 -5.67 -12.94
CA THR A 183 14.67 -6.46 -13.87
C THR A 183 15.79 -5.58 -14.43
N ILE A 184 17.00 -5.73 -13.88
CA ILE A 184 18.18 -5.07 -14.46
C ILE A 184 18.54 -5.85 -15.72
N ARG A 185 18.28 -5.29 -16.90
CA ARG A 185 18.92 -5.80 -18.12
C ARG A 185 20.42 -5.58 -17.96
N GLN A 186 21.18 -6.65 -17.80
CA GLN A 186 22.63 -6.56 -17.97
C GLN A 186 22.89 -6.09 -19.40
N PRO A 187 23.75 -5.07 -19.61
CA PRO A 187 24.18 -4.75 -20.96
C PRO A 187 24.79 -6.01 -21.57
N SER A 188 24.29 -6.42 -22.72
CA SER A 188 24.90 -7.46 -23.54
C SER A 188 26.37 -7.10 -23.76
N GLN A 189 27.29 -7.97 -23.31
CA GLN A 189 28.69 -7.90 -23.56
C GLN A 189 28.97 -8.02 -25.06
#